data_9ce8c9d50f1e40edd0023ac87427fbde
#
_entry.id   9ce8c9d50f1e40edd0023ac87427fbde
#
_cell.length_a   1.000
_cell.length_b   1.000
_cell.length_c   1.000
_cell.angle_alpha   90.00
_cell.angle_beta   90.00
_cell.angle_gamma   90.00
#
_symmetry.space_group_name_H-M   'P 1'
#
loop_
_entity.id
_entity.type
_entity.pdbx_description
1 polymer ?
#
loop_
_entity_poly.entity_id
_entity_poly.type
_entity_poly.pdbx_seq_one_letter_code
_entity_poly.pdbx_strand_id
1 'polypeptide(L)'
;MWIADNWKDYEIIDCSKGEKLERWGKYLLVRPDPQVIWDTPKTDRGWKNMNGHYHRSKKGGGEWEFFKLPQQWQIHYGSLTFNLKPFSFKHTGLFPEQATNWDWFSEKIRNAGRPVKVLNLFAYTGGATLAAAAAGATVTHVDASKGMVTWAKENAVSSGLKDAPIRWLVDDLSLIHISEPTRLALI
;
A
#
# COMPACT_ATOMS: atom_id res chain seq x y z
N MET A 1 -18.04 -2.64 -12.72
CA MET A 1 -16.60 -2.88 -12.46
C MET A 1 -16.13 -1.82 -11.48
N TRP A 2 -15.40 -2.19 -10.44
CA TRP A 2 -14.84 -1.25 -9.48
C TRP A 2 -13.44 -0.85 -9.95
N ILE A 3 -13.17 0.46 -10.06
CA ILE A 3 -11.91 1.00 -10.59
C ILE A 3 -11.37 1.99 -9.55
N ALA A 4 -10.03 1.99 -9.34
CA ALA A 4 -9.37 2.93 -8.46
C ALA A 4 -9.10 4.27 -9.18
N ASP A 5 -10.14 4.95 -9.62
CA ASP A 5 -10.10 6.18 -10.44
C ASP A 5 -10.16 7.48 -9.62
N ASN A 6 -10.32 7.38 -8.30
CA ASN A 6 -10.33 8.54 -7.40
C ASN A 6 -8.93 9.08 -7.05
N TRP A 7 -7.86 8.43 -7.53
CA TRP A 7 -6.51 8.91 -7.33
C TRP A 7 -6.24 10.21 -8.08
N LYS A 8 -5.67 11.20 -7.37
CA LYS A 8 -5.10 12.42 -7.95
C LYS A 8 -3.58 12.36 -8.06
N ASP A 9 -2.96 11.68 -7.09
CA ASP A 9 -1.51 11.60 -6.95
C ASP A 9 -0.91 10.31 -7.53
N TYR A 10 -1.73 9.38 -8.01
CA TYR A 10 -1.27 8.16 -8.64
C TYR A 10 -1.97 7.90 -9.97
N GLU A 11 -1.21 7.42 -10.95
CA GLU A 11 -1.70 7.07 -12.27
C GLU A 11 -0.78 6.07 -12.94
N ILE A 12 -1.35 5.09 -13.65
CA ILE A 12 -0.61 4.27 -14.61
C ILE A 12 -0.71 5.00 -15.96
N ILE A 13 0.42 5.53 -16.43
CA ILE A 13 0.49 6.32 -17.66
C ILE A 13 0.54 5.42 -18.88
N ASP A 14 1.36 4.35 -18.84
CA ASP A 14 1.57 3.43 -19.94
C ASP A 14 2.09 2.08 -19.45
N CYS A 15 1.87 1.04 -20.24
CA CYS A 15 2.32 -0.33 -19.94
C CYS A 15 2.83 -1.01 -21.20
N SER A 16 4.05 -1.56 -21.18
CA SER A 16 4.61 -2.33 -22.30
C SER A 16 5.77 -3.22 -21.84
N LYS A 17 5.97 -4.34 -22.52
CA LYS A 17 7.14 -5.25 -22.36
C LYS A 17 7.39 -5.68 -20.92
N GLY A 18 6.35 -6.03 -20.17
CA GLY A 18 6.47 -6.47 -18.78
C GLY A 18 6.75 -5.36 -17.78
N GLU A 19 6.58 -4.10 -18.18
CA GLU A 19 6.80 -2.92 -17.33
C GLU A 19 5.61 -1.97 -17.39
N LYS A 20 5.48 -1.18 -16.34
CA LYS A 20 4.54 -0.06 -16.25
C LYS A 20 5.25 1.22 -15.90
N LEU A 21 4.86 2.29 -16.58
CA LEU A 21 5.22 3.67 -16.28
C LEU A 21 4.13 4.27 -15.40
N GLU A 22 4.50 4.70 -14.20
CA GLU A 22 3.58 5.19 -13.18
C GLU A 22 3.96 6.58 -12.72
N ARG A 23 2.97 7.41 -12.44
CA ARG A 23 3.13 8.68 -11.73
C ARG A 23 2.79 8.49 -10.24
N TRP A 24 3.70 8.91 -9.37
CA TRP A 24 3.57 8.87 -7.92
C TRP A 24 3.79 10.29 -7.35
N GLY A 25 2.71 11.06 -7.23
CA GLY A 25 2.78 12.50 -7.00
C GLY A 25 3.40 13.20 -8.21
N LYS A 26 4.55 13.81 -8.02
CA LYS A 26 5.32 14.47 -9.10
C LYS A 26 6.42 13.58 -9.72
N TYR A 27 6.59 12.36 -9.24
CA TYR A 27 7.66 11.47 -9.68
C TYR A 27 7.14 10.38 -10.60
N LEU A 28 7.95 10.04 -11.61
CA LEU A 28 7.70 8.95 -12.55
C LEU A 28 8.56 7.75 -12.18
N LEU A 29 7.94 6.60 -12.07
CA LEU A 29 8.61 5.33 -11.79
C LEU A 29 8.32 4.32 -12.90
N VAL A 30 9.34 3.53 -13.26
CA VAL A 30 9.18 2.35 -14.10
C VAL A 30 9.41 1.13 -13.23
N ARG A 31 8.42 0.23 -13.23
CA ARG A 31 8.47 -1.00 -12.44
C ARG A 31 7.99 -2.19 -13.26
N PRO A 32 8.55 -3.40 -13.03
CA PRO A 32 8.11 -4.60 -13.71
C PRO A 32 6.69 -4.99 -13.29
N ASP A 33 5.88 -5.35 -14.26
CA ASP A 33 4.57 -5.95 -14.08
C ASP A 33 4.41 -7.18 -14.97
N PRO A 34 4.39 -8.41 -14.42
CA PRO A 34 4.31 -9.63 -15.22
C PRO A 34 2.97 -9.83 -15.91
N GLN A 35 1.96 -9.05 -15.58
CA GLN A 35 0.66 -9.08 -16.24
C GLN A 35 0.68 -8.33 -17.58
N VAL A 36 1.67 -7.47 -17.80
CA VAL A 36 1.87 -6.71 -19.05
C VAL A 36 2.59 -7.60 -20.08
N ILE A 37 1.82 -8.44 -20.77
CA ILE A 37 2.33 -9.43 -21.74
C ILE A 37 2.45 -8.88 -23.16
N TRP A 38 1.93 -7.69 -23.42
CA TRP A 38 1.96 -7.04 -24.74
C TRP A 38 3.23 -6.22 -24.93
N ASP A 39 3.55 -5.99 -26.19
CA ASP A 39 4.69 -5.19 -26.66
C ASP A 39 4.19 -4.05 -27.54
N THR A 40 3.82 -2.94 -26.91
CA THR A 40 3.43 -1.71 -27.61
C THR A 40 4.60 -0.73 -27.63
N PRO A 41 4.69 0.18 -28.63
CA PRO A 41 5.71 1.21 -28.65
C PRO A 41 5.65 2.10 -27.41
N LYS A 42 6.76 2.24 -26.69
CA LYS A 42 6.91 3.13 -25.53
C LYS A 42 7.05 4.59 -26.01
N THR A 43 5.95 5.20 -26.41
CA THR A 43 5.93 6.55 -27.02
C THR A 43 5.85 7.67 -26.00
N ASP A 44 5.37 7.40 -24.79
CA ASP A 44 5.29 8.42 -23.75
C ASP A 44 6.68 8.90 -23.33
N ARG A 45 6.82 10.23 -23.14
CA ARG A 45 8.09 10.86 -22.73
C ARG A 45 8.57 10.42 -21.35
N GLY A 46 7.66 10.00 -20.49
CA GLY A 46 7.95 9.51 -19.15
C GLY A 46 8.89 8.30 -19.14
N TRP A 47 8.85 7.45 -20.17
CA TRP A 47 9.79 6.33 -20.32
C TRP A 47 11.27 6.74 -20.45
N LYS A 48 11.53 7.99 -20.84
CA LYS A 48 12.88 8.57 -20.95
C LYS A 48 13.20 9.56 -19.81
N ASN A 49 12.17 10.02 -19.08
CA ASN A 49 12.29 11.03 -18.04
C ASN A 49 11.85 10.52 -16.66
N MET A 50 11.89 9.20 -16.44
CA MET A 50 11.56 8.61 -15.14
C MET A 50 12.54 9.08 -14.05
N ASN A 51 12.06 9.08 -12.82
CA ASN A 51 12.85 9.40 -11.62
C ASN A 51 13.45 8.16 -10.96
N GLY A 52 12.87 7.00 -11.22
CA GLY A 52 13.39 5.72 -10.74
C GLY A 52 12.94 4.56 -11.63
N HIS A 53 13.82 3.58 -11.80
CA HIS A 53 13.56 2.36 -12.56
C HIS A 53 13.99 1.15 -11.73
N TYR A 54 13.09 0.18 -11.53
CA TYR A 54 13.43 -1.07 -10.89
C TYR A 54 13.72 -2.15 -11.92
N HIS A 55 14.97 -2.58 -11.98
CA HIS A 55 15.43 -3.63 -12.87
C HIS A 55 15.30 -5.00 -12.21
N ARG A 56 14.53 -5.90 -12.83
CA ARG A 56 14.37 -7.27 -12.35
C ARG A 56 15.59 -8.13 -12.72
N SER A 57 16.15 -8.82 -11.73
CA SER A 57 17.21 -9.80 -11.97
C SER A 57 16.64 -11.13 -12.48
N LYS A 58 17.36 -11.79 -13.38
CA LYS A 58 17.03 -13.16 -13.85
C LYS A 58 17.13 -14.22 -12.75
N LYS A 59 17.88 -13.94 -11.68
CA LYS A 59 18.10 -14.85 -10.54
C LYS A 59 17.12 -14.61 -9.39
N GLY A 60 16.11 -13.77 -9.58
CA GLY A 60 15.18 -13.31 -8.55
C GLY A 60 15.64 -11.98 -7.90
N GLY A 61 14.66 -11.21 -7.37
CA GLY A 61 14.92 -9.86 -6.86
C GLY A 61 15.18 -8.85 -7.97
N GLY A 62 16.01 -7.87 -7.70
CA GLY A 62 16.38 -6.78 -8.60
C GLY A 62 16.90 -5.57 -7.83
N GLU A 63 17.13 -4.49 -8.53
CA GLU A 63 17.68 -3.27 -7.96
C GLU A 63 17.03 -2.01 -8.55
N TRP A 64 17.03 -0.93 -7.78
CA TRP A 64 16.58 0.36 -8.19
C TRP A 64 17.70 1.17 -8.82
N GLU A 65 17.44 1.76 -9.97
CA GLU A 65 18.23 2.83 -10.56
C GLU A 65 17.49 4.14 -10.32
N PHE A 66 18.20 5.16 -9.78
CA PHE A 66 17.61 6.42 -9.37
C PHE A 66 18.06 7.58 -10.25
N PHE A 67 17.09 8.38 -10.75
CA PHE A 67 17.28 9.59 -11.53
C PHE A 67 16.57 10.75 -10.83
N LYS A 68 17.21 11.40 -9.85
CA LYS A 68 16.63 12.51 -9.07
C LYS A 68 15.34 12.14 -8.30
N LEU A 69 15.23 10.90 -7.83
CA LEU A 69 14.20 10.48 -6.91
C LEU A 69 14.65 10.79 -5.47
N PRO A 70 13.81 11.42 -4.61
CA PRO A 70 14.15 11.60 -3.21
C PRO A 70 14.13 10.27 -2.46
N GLN A 71 14.80 10.21 -1.32
CA GLN A 71 14.76 9.02 -0.47
C GLN A 71 13.35 8.72 0.06
N GLN A 72 12.54 9.76 0.24
CA GLN A 72 11.16 9.66 0.71
C GLN A 72 10.32 10.79 0.12
N TRP A 73 9.05 10.52 -0.18
CA TRP A 73 8.06 11.52 -0.59
C TRP A 73 6.66 11.13 -0.12
N GLN A 74 5.68 11.96 -0.35
CA GLN A 74 4.29 11.72 0.05
C GLN A 74 3.36 11.75 -1.16
N ILE A 75 2.29 10.95 -1.08
CA ILE A 75 1.12 11.05 -1.93
C ILE A 75 -0.15 11.00 -1.08
N HIS A 76 -1.26 11.48 -1.64
CA HIS A 76 -2.53 11.62 -0.95
C HIS A 76 -3.62 10.82 -1.63
N TYR A 77 -4.51 10.26 -0.81
CA TYR A 77 -5.78 9.69 -1.24
C TYR A 77 -6.90 10.21 -0.35
N GLY A 78 -7.75 11.12 -0.87
CA GLY A 78 -8.70 11.86 -0.04
C GLY A 78 -7.99 12.60 1.10
N SER A 79 -8.36 12.28 2.34
CA SER A 79 -7.72 12.84 3.55
C SER A 79 -6.49 12.07 4.02
N LEU A 80 -6.15 10.96 3.39
CA LEU A 80 -5.04 10.12 3.79
C LEU A 80 -3.74 10.57 3.13
N THR A 81 -2.65 10.51 3.89
CA THR A 81 -1.28 10.81 3.45
C THR A 81 -0.40 9.59 3.64
N PHE A 82 0.25 9.17 2.57
CA PHE A 82 1.15 8.02 2.57
C PHE A 82 2.59 8.47 2.34
N ASN A 83 3.47 8.12 3.27
CA ASN A 83 4.91 8.26 3.12
C ASN A 83 5.42 7.12 2.24
N LEU A 84 6.11 7.44 1.17
CA LEU A 84 6.64 6.49 0.21
C LEU A 84 8.16 6.55 0.18
N LYS A 85 8.78 5.42 -0.06
CA LYS A 85 10.22 5.30 -0.32
C LYS A 85 10.48 4.05 -1.16
N PRO A 86 11.51 4.05 -2.01
CA PRO A 86 11.97 2.82 -2.64
C PRO A 86 12.34 1.82 -1.55
N PHE A 87 11.84 0.61 -1.69
CA PHE A 87 12.01 -0.43 -0.68
C PHE A 87 12.56 -1.69 -1.36
N SER A 88 12.93 -2.69 -0.58
CA SER A 88 13.33 -4.00 -1.10
C SER A 88 12.38 -4.46 -2.19
N PHE A 89 12.93 -5.00 -3.27
CA PHE A 89 12.15 -5.31 -4.46
C PHE A 89 11.56 -4.05 -5.12
N LYS A 90 10.55 -4.23 -5.96
CA LYS A 90 9.87 -3.17 -6.72
C LYS A 90 8.89 -2.30 -5.91
N HIS A 91 8.82 -2.48 -4.60
CA HIS A 91 7.78 -1.84 -3.77
C HIS A 91 8.16 -0.42 -3.36
N THR A 92 7.14 0.41 -3.16
CA THR A 92 7.26 1.81 -2.75
C THR A 92 6.58 2.11 -1.42
N GLY A 93 5.97 1.08 -0.81
CA GLY A 93 5.24 1.21 0.45
C GLY A 93 3.74 1.32 0.31
N LEU A 94 3.16 1.23 -0.89
CA LEU A 94 1.73 1.29 -1.10
C LEU A 94 1.28 0.44 -2.28
N PHE A 95 0.04 -0.05 -2.22
CA PHE A 95 -0.68 -0.72 -3.30
C PHE A 95 -1.89 0.13 -3.70
N PRO A 96 -1.75 1.03 -4.70
CA PRO A 96 -2.80 1.99 -5.05
C PRO A 96 -4.09 1.35 -5.53
N GLU A 97 -4.01 0.17 -6.14
CA GLU A 97 -5.18 -0.60 -6.59
C GLU A 97 -6.13 -0.99 -5.46
N GLN A 98 -5.65 -1.02 -4.21
CA GLN A 98 -6.47 -1.30 -3.04
C GLN A 98 -7.42 -0.16 -2.68
N ALA A 99 -7.31 0.99 -3.29
CA ALA A 99 -8.18 2.14 -3.04
C ALA A 99 -9.66 1.82 -3.30
N THR A 100 -9.98 0.96 -4.27
CA THR A 100 -11.35 0.49 -4.50
C THR A 100 -11.94 -0.21 -3.28
N ASN A 101 -11.12 -1.05 -2.61
CA ASN A 101 -11.52 -1.73 -1.40
C ASN A 101 -11.67 -0.73 -0.24
N TRP A 102 -10.76 0.27 -0.15
CA TRP A 102 -10.84 1.31 0.88
C TRP A 102 -12.13 2.10 0.76
N ASP A 103 -12.51 2.52 -0.44
CA ASP A 103 -13.76 3.25 -0.68
C ASP A 103 -14.98 2.40 -0.31
N TRP A 104 -15.01 1.15 -0.76
CA TRP A 104 -16.10 0.22 -0.51
C TRP A 104 -16.34 -0.02 0.99
N PHE A 105 -15.31 -0.43 1.76
CA PHE A 105 -15.53 -0.71 3.17
C PHE A 105 -15.69 0.57 4.00
N SER A 106 -15.08 1.69 3.60
CA SER A 106 -15.27 2.98 4.26
C SER A 106 -16.73 3.45 4.18
N GLU A 107 -17.38 3.26 3.04
CA GLU A 107 -18.81 3.50 2.89
C GLU A 107 -19.64 2.61 3.83
N LYS A 108 -19.33 1.30 3.89
CA LYS A 108 -20.00 0.36 4.80
C LYS A 108 -19.83 0.74 6.27
N ILE A 109 -18.63 1.17 6.67
CA ILE A 109 -18.34 1.63 8.03
C ILE A 109 -19.17 2.85 8.38
N ARG A 110 -19.19 3.88 7.51
CA ARG A 110 -19.96 5.13 7.76
C ARG A 110 -21.46 4.88 7.85
N ASN A 111 -21.97 3.95 7.06
CA ASN A 111 -23.42 3.66 6.96
C ASN A 111 -23.88 2.55 7.91
N ALA A 112 -23.00 2.03 8.77
CA ALA A 112 -23.33 0.88 9.63
C ALA A 112 -24.36 1.20 10.72
N GLY A 113 -24.56 2.47 11.10
CA GLY A 113 -25.46 2.89 12.17
C GLY A 113 -25.06 2.39 13.59
N ARG A 114 -23.86 1.82 13.73
CA ARG A 114 -23.30 1.28 14.98
C ARG A 114 -21.78 1.37 14.97
N PRO A 115 -21.11 1.31 16.13
CA PRO A 115 -19.65 1.19 16.19
C PRO A 115 -19.15 -0.04 15.43
N VAL A 116 -18.13 0.15 14.60
CA VAL A 116 -17.52 -0.93 13.79
C VAL A 116 -16.12 -1.21 14.31
N LYS A 117 -15.81 -2.49 14.51
CA LYS A 117 -14.46 -2.98 14.81
C LYS A 117 -13.92 -3.70 13.60
N VAL A 118 -12.71 -3.33 13.16
CA VAL A 118 -12.03 -3.90 12.00
C VAL A 118 -10.74 -4.61 12.43
N LEU A 119 -10.56 -5.83 11.98
CA LEU A 119 -9.30 -6.57 12.09
C LEU A 119 -8.65 -6.56 10.72
N ASN A 120 -7.49 -5.90 10.59
CA ASN A 120 -6.68 -5.86 9.38
C ASN A 120 -5.44 -6.72 9.57
N LEU A 121 -5.38 -7.84 8.86
CA LEU A 121 -4.30 -8.83 8.88
C LEU A 121 -3.39 -8.63 7.66
N PHE A 122 -2.08 -8.93 7.82
CA PHE A 122 -1.07 -8.66 6.79
C PHE A 122 -1.11 -7.19 6.37
N ALA A 123 -1.19 -6.32 7.39
CA ALA A 123 -1.68 -4.96 7.22
C ALA A 123 -0.66 -4.01 6.57
N TYR A 124 0.59 -4.48 6.36
CA TYR A 124 1.65 -3.77 5.65
C TYR A 124 1.87 -2.36 6.19
N THR A 125 1.93 -1.35 5.34
CA THR A 125 2.11 0.08 5.71
C THR A 125 0.82 0.79 6.09
N GLY A 126 -0.29 0.03 6.26
CA GLY A 126 -1.51 0.51 6.89
C GLY A 126 -2.54 1.16 5.98
N GLY A 127 -2.49 1.02 4.65
CA GLY A 127 -3.47 1.65 3.76
C GLY A 127 -4.92 1.38 4.15
N ALA A 128 -5.28 0.10 4.30
CA ALA A 128 -6.63 -0.29 4.73
C ALA A 128 -6.95 0.12 6.19
N THR A 129 -5.94 0.06 7.08
CA THR A 129 -6.07 0.49 8.48
C THR A 129 -6.46 1.96 8.57
N LEU A 130 -5.75 2.82 7.83
CA LEU A 130 -6.00 4.26 7.85
C LEU A 130 -7.35 4.59 7.24
N ALA A 131 -7.72 3.95 6.13
CA ALA A 131 -9.01 4.15 5.49
C ALA A 131 -10.17 3.76 6.42
N ALA A 132 -10.06 2.62 7.12
CA ALA A 132 -11.07 2.18 8.09
C ALA A 132 -11.15 3.11 9.30
N ALA A 133 -10.02 3.55 9.84
CA ALA A 133 -9.97 4.49 10.97
C ALA A 133 -10.55 5.87 10.59
N ALA A 134 -10.21 6.40 9.41
CA ALA A 134 -10.76 7.64 8.90
C ALA A 134 -12.28 7.56 8.64
N ALA A 135 -12.80 6.36 8.39
CA ALA A 135 -14.24 6.10 8.28
C ALA A 135 -14.96 5.96 9.64
N GLY A 136 -14.22 6.00 10.77
CA GLY A 136 -14.77 5.95 12.13
C GLY A 136 -14.71 4.58 12.80
N ALA A 137 -13.98 3.60 12.25
CA ALA A 137 -13.84 2.30 12.88
C ALA A 137 -12.77 2.29 13.97
N THR A 138 -12.94 1.40 14.96
CA THR A 138 -11.85 0.94 15.82
C THR A 138 -11.09 -0.15 15.09
N VAL A 139 -9.77 -0.03 14.90
CA VAL A 139 -9.00 -0.94 14.06
C VAL A 139 -7.95 -1.70 14.88
N THR A 140 -7.83 -3.01 14.66
CA THR A 140 -6.66 -3.78 15.06
C THR A 140 -5.81 -4.06 13.81
N HIS A 141 -4.60 -3.49 13.78
CA HIS A 141 -3.61 -3.63 12.73
C HIS A 141 -2.60 -4.71 13.11
N VAL A 142 -2.43 -5.73 12.29
CA VAL A 142 -1.51 -6.85 12.55
C VAL A 142 -0.61 -7.07 11.35
N ASP A 143 0.70 -7.02 11.58
CA ASP A 143 1.72 -7.37 10.59
C ASP A 143 2.93 -8.00 11.30
N ALA A 144 3.55 -8.99 10.67
CA ALA A 144 4.72 -9.68 11.24
C ALA A 144 5.98 -8.80 11.26
N SER A 145 6.05 -7.81 10.37
CA SER A 145 7.19 -6.92 10.26
C SER A 145 7.06 -5.69 11.16
N LYS A 146 7.90 -5.61 12.19
CA LYS A 146 8.00 -4.41 13.04
C LYS A 146 8.25 -3.13 12.22
N GLY A 147 9.05 -3.23 11.14
CA GLY A 147 9.32 -2.11 10.24
C GLY A 147 8.07 -1.62 9.51
N MET A 148 7.20 -2.53 9.06
CA MET A 148 5.94 -2.19 8.41
C MET A 148 4.95 -1.55 9.38
N VAL A 149 4.83 -2.10 10.60
CA VAL A 149 3.99 -1.50 11.66
C VAL A 149 4.47 -0.10 12.04
N THR A 150 5.79 0.12 12.11
CA THR A 150 6.35 1.47 12.36
C THR A 150 5.98 2.42 11.23
N TRP A 151 6.15 2.00 9.98
CA TRP A 151 5.79 2.79 8.80
C TRP A 151 4.28 3.10 8.75
N ALA A 152 3.43 2.13 9.11
CA ALA A 152 1.99 2.35 9.22
C ALA A 152 1.63 3.40 10.27
N LYS A 153 2.33 3.44 11.41
CA LYS A 153 2.18 4.50 12.44
C LYS A 153 2.61 5.87 11.91
N GLU A 154 3.71 5.94 11.15
CA GLU A 154 4.15 7.18 10.50
C GLU A 154 3.09 7.69 9.51
N ASN A 155 2.48 6.79 8.71
CA ASN A 155 1.38 7.12 7.82
C ASN A 155 0.14 7.60 8.59
N ALA A 156 -0.17 7.00 9.75
CA ALA A 156 -1.27 7.45 10.61
C ALA A 156 -1.02 8.88 11.11
N VAL A 157 0.19 9.19 11.56
CA VAL A 157 0.58 10.55 11.98
C VAL A 157 0.44 11.53 10.82
N SER A 158 0.98 11.20 9.64
CA SER A 158 0.92 12.06 8.44
C SER A 158 -0.52 12.28 7.95
N SER A 159 -1.43 11.33 8.22
CA SER A 159 -2.85 11.41 7.89
C SER A 159 -3.71 12.10 8.97
N GLY A 160 -3.11 12.63 10.04
CA GLY A 160 -3.86 13.24 11.16
C GLY A 160 -4.62 12.23 12.03
N LEU A 161 -4.26 10.94 11.95
CA LEU A 161 -4.90 9.82 12.66
C LEU A 161 -4.07 9.31 13.84
N LYS A 162 -3.17 10.14 14.38
CA LYS A 162 -2.28 9.76 15.48
C LYS A 162 -3.05 9.23 16.70
N ASP A 163 -4.18 9.88 17.02
CA ASP A 163 -5.00 9.57 18.18
C ASP A 163 -6.24 8.72 17.84
N ALA A 164 -6.31 8.22 16.60
CA ALA A 164 -7.40 7.31 16.21
C ALA A 164 -7.33 5.98 16.96
N PRO A 165 -8.46 5.31 17.22
CA PRO A 165 -8.53 4.08 18.00
C PRO A 165 -7.95 2.89 17.21
N ILE A 166 -6.63 2.87 17.02
CA ILE A 166 -5.90 1.83 16.30
C ILE A 166 -5.00 1.07 17.28
N ARG A 167 -5.25 -0.23 17.42
CA ARG A 167 -4.37 -1.15 18.14
C ARG A 167 -3.33 -1.72 17.17
N TRP A 168 -2.06 -1.51 17.44
CA TRP A 168 -0.94 -1.94 16.63
C TRP A 168 -0.30 -3.21 17.19
N LEU A 169 -0.26 -4.27 16.42
CA LEU A 169 0.33 -5.54 16.80
C LEU A 169 1.43 -5.94 15.81
N VAL A 170 2.56 -6.38 16.34
CA VAL A 170 3.59 -7.08 15.58
C VAL A 170 3.44 -8.55 15.94
N ASP A 171 2.87 -9.33 15.01
CA ASP A 171 2.57 -10.73 15.26
C ASP A 171 2.61 -11.52 13.95
N ASP A 172 3.15 -12.72 14.02
CA ASP A 172 3.21 -13.65 12.89
C ASP A 172 1.97 -14.55 12.87
N LEU A 173 1.07 -14.23 11.97
CA LEU A 173 -0.20 -14.94 11.83
C LEU A 173 -0.06 -16.40 11.39
N SER A 174 1.10 -16.81 10.87
CA SER A 174 1.37 -18.21 10.56
C SER A 174 1.46 -19.08 11.82
N LEU A 175 1.70 -18.45 12.97
CA LEU A 175 1.84 -19.11 14.27
C LEU A 175 0.53 -19.18 15.08
N ILE A 176 -0.56 -18.58 14.62
CA ILE A 176 -1.86 -18.57 15.31
C ILE A 176 -2.36 -19.99 15.63
N HIS A 177 -2.13 -20.95 14.74
CA HIS A 177 -2.52 -22.35 14.96
C HIS A 177 -1.73 -23.05 16.07
N ILE A 178 -0.63 -22.49 16.53
CA ILE A 178 0.20 -23.07 17.60
C ILE A 178 -0.30 -22.66 18.98
N SER A 179 -0.91 -21.46 19.10
CA SER A 179 -1.36 -20.91 20.39
C SER A 179 -2.84 -21.18 20.72
N GLU A 180 -3.69 -21.42 19.74
CA GLU A 180 -5.15 -21.60 19.93
C GLU A 180 -5.59 -23.02 20.35
N PRO A 181 -4.97 -24.14 19.92
CA PRO A 181 -5.43 -25.49 20.30
C PRO A 181 -5.45 -25.74 21.82
N THR A 182 -4.61 -25.04 22.56
CA THR A 182 -4.49 -25.21 24.01
C THR A 182 -5.65 -24.57 24.78
N ARG A 183 -6.32 -23.55 24.26
CA ARG A 183 -7.47 -22.90 24.90
C ARG A 183 -8.79 -23.63 24.68
N LEU A 184 -8.96 -24.29 23.54
CA LEU A 184 -10.14 -25.08 23.21
C LEU A 184 -10.18 -26.42 23.94
N ALA A 185 -9.04 -26.92 24.44
CA ALA A 185 -8.96 -28.16 25.23
C ALA A 185 -9.32 -27.98 26.72
N LEU A 186 -9.64 -26.76 27.16
CA LEU A 186 -9.97 -26.41 28.55
C LEU A 186 -11.45 -26.04 28.76
N ILE A 187 -12.31 -26.23 27.77
CA ILE A 187 -13.74 -26.15 27.85
C ILE A 187 -14.35 -27.53 27.65
#